data_9ad7a4f93f881d95b1a7badc89184acb
#
_entry.id   9ad7a4f93f881d95b1a7badc89184acb
#
_cell.length_a   1.000
_cell.length_b   1.000
_cell.length_c   1.000
_cell.angle_alpha   90.00
_cell.angle_beta   90.00
_cell.angle_gamma   90.00
#
_symmetry.space_group_name_H-M   'P 1'
#
loop_
_entity.id
_entity.type
_entity.pdbx_description
1 polymer ?
#
loop_
_entity_poly.entity_id
_entity_poly.type
_entity_poly.pdbx_seq_one_letter_code
_entity_poly.pdbx_strand_id
1 'polypeptide(L)'
;MVILLFLLSILLGPLTRHGKIKNVPNVVGKSLDEAKKILSNSGFDIEVQDSIYTDTTAKGSVLRQSPEGDAIVKISRTVYLTVNRYVPPVVEMPNLVDFSFRNAELQLKNMGLRVGDTSFVEDFAKNNVRQQRYHKGGII
;
A
#
# COMPACT_ATOMS: atom_id res chain seq x y z
N MET A 1 59.49 6.64 6.20
CA MET A 1 58.23 7.17 5.61
C MET A 1 57.37 6.08 4.91
N VAL A 2 57.95 5.20 4.12
CA VAL A 2 57.21 4.13 3.40
C VAL A 2 56.53 3.13 4.33
N ILE A 3 57.18 2.75 5.44
CA ILE A 3 56.62 1.81 6.45
C ILE A 3 55.42 2.38 7.17
N LEU A 4 55.40 3.69 7.44
CA LEU A 4 54.27 4.36 8.07
C LEU A 4 53.02 4.39 7.18
N LEU A 5 53.21 4.62 5.87
CA LEU A 5 52.16 4.57 4.87
C LEU A 5 51.58 3.15 4.68
N PHE A 6 52.45 2.13 4.79
CA PHE A 6 52.04 0.74 4.69
C PHE A 6 51.23 0.30 5.94
N LEU A 7 51.66 0.72 7.14
CA LEU A 7 50.93 0.50 8.39
C LEU A 7 49.57 1.22 8.40
N LEU A 8 49.53 2.45 7.88
CA LEU A 8 48.26 3.20 7.76
C LEU A 8 47.31 2.54 6.76
N SER A 9 47.81 1.96 5.69
CA SER A 9 47.01 1.22 4.69
C SER A 9 46.39 -0.06 5.29
N ILE A 10 47.13 -0.77 6.15
CA ILE A 10 46.67 -1.98 6.83
C ILE A 10 45.63 -1.62 7.90
N LEU A 11 45.78 -0.48 8.58
CA LEU A 11 44.83 -0.05 9.63
C LEU A 11 43.53 0.50 9.03
N LEU A 12 43.56 1.10 7.86
CA LEU A 12 42.41 1.62 7.14
C LEU A 12 41.64 0.55 6.36
N GLY A 13 42.23 -0.59 6.06
CA GLY A 13 41.65 -1.70 5.34
C GLY A 13 40.33 -2.22 5.96
N PRO A 14 40.25 -2.46 7.26
CA PRO A 14 39.00 -2.91 7.92
C PRO A 14 37.97 -1.79 8.13
N LEU A 15 38.37 -0.50 8.07
CA LEU A 15 37.46 0.63 8.23
C LEU A 15 36.67 0.93 6.95
N THR A 16 37.20 0.59 5.80
CA THR A 16 36.48 0.64 4.54
C THR A 16 35.69 -0.64 4.34
N ARG A 17 34.53 -0.74 4.94
CA ARG A 17 33.51 -1.76 4.60
C ARG A 17 33.10 -1.50 3.14
N HIS A 18 33.94 -1.95 2.19
CA HIS A 18 33.61 -1.93 0.77
C HIS A 18 32.36 -2.80 0.59
N GLY A 19 31.28 -2.13 0.33
CA GLY A 19 29.91 -2.54 0.08
C GLY A 19 29.72 -4.01 -0.24
N LYS A 20 29.49 -4.84 0.78
CA LYS A 20 28.94 -6.17 0.54
C LYS A 20 27.59 -5.97 -0.13
N ILE A 21 27.48 -6.47 -1.34
CA ILE A 21 26.19 -6.52 -2.07
C ILE A 21 25.44 -7.79 -1.66
N LYS A 22 24.14 -7.74 -1.66
CA LYS A 22 23.25 -8.85 -1.31
C LYS A 22 21.97 -8.79 -2.13
N ASN A 23 21.43 -9.96 -2.45
CA ASN A 23 20.13 -10.04 -3.09
C ASN A 23 19.02 -9.75 -2.06
N VAL A 24 18.04 -8.96 -2.45
CA VAL A 24 16.85 -8.67 -1.66
C VAL A 24 15.91 -9.89 -1.74
N PRO A 25 15.52 -10.51 -0.60
CA PRO A 25 14.53 -11.59 -0.64
C PRO A 25 13.18 -11.09 -1.19
N ASN A 26 12.51 -11.93 -1.96
CA ASN A 26 11.15 -11.64 -2.40
C ASN A 26 10.16 -11.92 -1.26
N VAL A 27 9.45 -10.89 -0.82
CA VAL A 27 8.45 -10.96 0.26
C VAL A 27 7.05 -10.55 -0.19
N VAL A 28 6.85 -10.32 -1.49
CA VAL A 28 5.51 -10.02 -2.05
C VAL A 28 4.59 -11.22 -1.85
N GLY A 29 3.37 -10.97 -1.41
CA GLY A 29 2.37 -11.99 -1.08
C GLY A 29 2.47 -12.59 0.33
N LYS A 30 3.57 -12.33 1.06
CA LYS A 30 3.74 -12.78 2.45
C LYS A 30 3.05 -11.83 3.44
N SER A 31 2.77 -12.32 4.65
CA SER A 31 2.31 -11.46 5.73
C SER A 31 3.40 -10.45 6.12
N LEU A 32 3.00 -9.29 6.62
CA LEU A 32 3.94 -8.25 7.04
C LEU A 32 4.95 -8.77 8.10
N ASP A 33 4.49 -9.61 9.03
CA ASP A 33 5.34 -10.15 10.09
C ASP A 33 6.37 -11.15 9.55
N GLU A 34 5.95 -11.99 8.60
CA GLU A 34 6.85 -12.91 7.91
C GLU A 34 7.87 -12.15 7.05
N ALA A 35 7.42 -11.15 6.31
CA ALA A 35 8.27 -10.28 5.50
C ALA A 35 9.34 -9.58 6.35
N LYS A 36 8.95 -9.04 7.50
CA LYS A 36 9.88 -8.42 8.46
C LYS A 36 10.94 -9.41 8.93
N LYS A 37 10.57 -10.63 9.30
CA LYS A 37 11.51 -11.67 9.73
C LYS A 37 12.52 -12.02 8.64
N ILE A 38 12.05 -12.23 7.40
CA ILE A 38 12.90 -12.62 6.27
C ILE A 38 13.91 -11.51 5.94
N LEU A 39 13.45 -10.26 5.82
CA LEU A 39 14.29 -9.13 5.46
C LEU A 39 15.28 -8.78 6.56
N SER A 40 14.85 -8.78 7.84
CA SER A 40 15.70 -8.53 8.99
C SER A 40 16.81 -9.60 9.13
N ASN A 41 16.47 -10.88 8.99
CA ASN A 41 17.45 -11.97 9.00
C ASN A 41 18.44 -11.86 7.83
N SER A 42 18.03 -11.20 6.75
CA SER A 42 18.89 -10.92 5.61
C SER A 42 19.72 -9.64 5.76
N GLY A 43 19.54 -8.89 6.87
CA GLY A 43 20.33 -7.68 7.19
C GLY A 43 19.86 -6.43 6.44
N PHE A 44 18.58 -6.37 6.08
CA PHE A 44 17.94 -5.19 5.49
C PHE A 44 17.13 -4.44 6.54
N ASP A 45 17.11 -3.12 6.44
CA ASP A 45 16.17 -2.28 7.15
C ASP A 45 14.82 -2.29 6.43
N ILE A 46 13.72 -2.10 7.18
CA ILE A 46 12.37 -2.25 6.63
C ILE A 46 11.54 -1.04 7.01
N GLU A 47 10.84 -0.50 6.03
CA GLU A 47 9.91 0.60 6.23
C GLU A 47 8.61 0.32 5.47
N VAL A 48 7.47 0.45 6.16
CA VAL A 48 6.15 0.40 5.51
C VAL A 48 5.86 1.81 5.00
N GLN A 49 6.04 2.00 3.71
CA GLN A 49 5.88 3.29 3.05
C GLN A 49 4.41 3.61 2.78
N ASP A 50 3.61 2.62 2.46
CA ASP A 50 2.21 2.82 2.08
C ASP A 50 1.34 1.61 2.45
N SER A 51 0.04 1.86 2.53
CA SER A 51 -0.96 0.81 2.72
C SER A 51 -2.16 1.06 1.83
N ILE A 52 -2.44 0.11 0.94
CA ILE A 52 -3.51 0.17 -0.05
C ILE A 52 -4.55 -0.88 0.30
N TYR A 53 -5.84 -0.56 0.14
CA TYR A 53 -6.91 -1.53 0.30
C TYR A 53 -7.17 -2.26 -1.03
N THR A 54 -7.15 -3.58 -1.01
CA THR A 54 -7.59 -4.42 -2.12
C THR A 54 -8.29 -5.68 -1.60
N ASP A 55 -9.30 -6.14 -2.32
CA ASP A 55 -10.02 -7.37 -2.00
C ASP A 55 -9.38 -8.62 -2.64
N THR A 56 -8.42 -8.42 -3.55
CA THR A 56 -7.81 -9.51 -4.32
C THR A 56 -6.75 -10.29 -3.55
N THR A 57 -6.22 -9.73 -2.46
CA THR A 57 -5.16 -10.33 -1.65
C THR A 57 -5.51 -10.34 -0.17
N ALA A 58 -4.88 -11.21 0.59
CA ALA A 58 -5.09 -11.29 2.03
C ALA A 58 -4.77 -9.96 2.72
N LYS A 59 -5.58 -9.59 3.70
CA LYS A 59 -5.35 -8.38 4.51
C LYS A 59 -4.05 -8.51 5.30
N GLY A 60 -3.27 -7.44 5.39
CA GLY A 60 -1.97 -7.43 6.03
C GLY A 60 -0.84 -8.10 5.23
N SER A 61 -1.09 -8.51 3.99
CA SER A 61 -0.04 -9.03 3.10
C SER A 61 0.73 -7.90 2.40
N VAL A 62 1.96 -8.19 2.03
CA VAL A 62 2.80 -7.30 1.23
C VAL A 62 2.33 -7.33 -0.22
N LEU A 63 1.91 -6.18 -0.73
CA LEU A 63 1.47 -6.00 -2.11
C LEU A 63 2.64 -5.68 -3.05
N ARG A 64 3.60 -4.91 -2.55
CA ARG A 64 4.76 -4.46 -3.31
C ARG A 64 5.95 -4.25 -2.39
N GLN A 65 7.15 -4.46 -2.91
CA GLN A 65 8.40 -4.13 -2.26
C GLN A 65 9.29 -3.29 -3.20
N SER A 66 10.11 -2.44 -2.62
CA SER A 66 11.14 -1.69 -3.35
C SER A 66 12.42 -1.60 -2.48
N PRO A 67 13.58 -2.08 -2.95
CA PRO A 67 13.83 -2.73 -4.25
C PRO A 67 13.06 -4.04 -4.45
N GLU A 68 12.87 -4.41 -5.72
CA GLU A 68 12.20 -5.66 -6.09
C GLU A 68 12.94 -6.89 -5.55
N GLY A 69 12.24 -8.01 -5.47
CA GLY A 69 12.85 -9.29 -5.12
C GLY A 69 13.99 -9.64 -6.07
N ASP A 70 15.04 -10.26 -5.54
CA ASP A 70 16.28 -10.63 -6.22
C ASP A 70 17.14 -9.46 -6.75
N ALA A 71 16.76 -8.22 -6.50
CA ALA A 71 17.61 -7.07 -6.80
C ALA A 71 18.90 -7.10 -5.98
N ILE A 72 20.00 -6.78 -6.62
CA ILE A 72 21.32 -6.71 -5.98
C ILE A 72 21.54 -5.30 -5.43
N VAL A 73 21.64 -5.19 -4.13
CA VAL A 73 21.78 -3.91 -3.42
C VAL A 73 22.88 -3.98 -2.36
N LYS A 74 23.30 -2.83 -1.86
CA LYS A 74 24.24 -2.74 -0.73
C LYS A 74 23.55 -3.21 0.56
N ILE A 75 24.32 -3.85 1.45
CA ILE A 75 23.86 -4.20 2.81
C ILE A 75 23.40 -2.94 3.55
N SER A 76 22.42 -3.09 4.45
CA SER A 76 21.79 -2.00 5.19
C SER A 76 20.98 -1.02 4.31
N ARG A 77 20.56 -1.47 3.12
CA ARG A 77 19.57 -0.74 2.34
C ARG A 77 18.18 -0.93 2.96
N THR A 78 17.43 0.13 3.05
CA THR A 78 16.01 0.06 3.45
C THR A 78 15.18 -0.56 2.32
N VAL A 79 14.37 -1.54 2.67
CA VAL A 79 13.35 -2.13 1.80
C VAL A 79 12.00 -1.53 2.18
N TYR A 80 11.40 -0.83 1.24
CA TYR A 80 10.09 -0.22 1.39
C TYR A 80 9.00 -1.21 1.01
N LEU A 81 8.00 -1.34 1.86
CA LEU A 81 6.88 -2.24 1.66
C LEU A 81 5.57 -1.47 1.52
N THR A 82 4.74 -1.88 0.56
CA THR A 82 3.34 -1.50 0.47
C THR A 82 2.49 -2.68 0.93
N VAL A 83 1.60 -2.47 1.89
CA VAL A 83 0.80 -3.55 2.49
C VAL A 83 -0.69 -3.39 2.21
N ASN A 84 -1.43 -4.49 2.21
CA ASN A 84 -2.87 -4.47 2.11
C ASN A 84 -3.51 -4.04 3.45
N ARG A 85 -4.33 -3.00 3.43
CA ARG A 85 -5.04 -2.52 4.64
C ARG A 85 -6.05 -3.55 5.13
N TYR A 86 -6.23 -3.60 6.45
CA TYR A 86 -7.29 -4.37 7.08
C TYR A 86 -8.66 -3.71 6.91
N VAL A 87 -8.71 -2.38 6.92
CA VAL A 87 -9.94 -1.59 6.87
C VAL A 87 -10.01 -0.85 5.53
N PRO A 88 -11.15 -0.93 4.81
CA PRO A 88 -11.35 -0.14 3.61
C PRO A 88 -11.30 1.36 3.91
N PRO A 89 -11.01 2.21 2.91
CA PRO A 89 -11.05 3.64 3.10
C PRO A 89 -12.49 4.08 3.43
N VAL A 90 -12.61 4.99 4.38
CA VAL A 90 -13.90 5.61 4.70
C VAL A 90 -14.20 6.66 3.66
N VAL A 91 -15.38 6.58 3.05
CA VAL A 91 -15.87 7.54 2.05
C VAL A 91 -17.09 8.26 2.63
N GLU A 92 -17.08 9.58 2.54
CA GLU A 92 -18.22 10.39 2.94
C GLU A 92 -19.32 10.30 1.87
N MET A 93 -20.56 10.02 2.30
CA MET A 93 -21.69 9.89 1.39
C MET A 93 -22.11 11.26 0.82
N PRO A 94 -22.08 11.47 -0.51
CA PRO A 94 -22.47 12.72 -1.12
C PRO A 94 -23.99 12.91 -1.05
N ASN A 95 -24.45 14.15 -1.08
CA ASN A 95 -25.86 14.45 -1.29
C ASN A 95 -26.22 14.27 -2.76
N LEU A 96 -27.12 13.33 -3.03
CA LEU A 96 -27.57 12.97 -4.37
C LEU A 96 -29.02 13.41 -4.65
N VAL A 97 -29.71 14.00 -3.68
CA VAL A 97 -31.07 14.49 -3.84
C VAL A 97 -31.10 15.55 -4.94
N ASP A 98 -32.13 15.51 -5.77
CA ASP A 98 -32.33 16.36 -6.97
C ASP A 98 -31.40 16.08 -8.16
N PHE A 99 -30.41 15.18 -8.00
CA PHE A 99 -29.66 14.70 -9.17
C PHE A 99 -30.48 13.73 -10.01
N SER A 100 -30.22 13.70 -11.33
CA SER A 100 -30.76 12.60 -12.14
C SER A 100 -30.16 11.27 -11.66
N PHE A 101 -30.92 10.19 -11.73
CA PHE A 101 -30.48 8.85 -11.30
C PHE A 101 -29.14 8.47 -11.96
N ARG A 102 -28.99 8.73 -13.24
CA ARG A 102 -27.75 8.45 -13.99
C ARG A 102 -26.54 9.21 -13.44
N ASN A 103 -26.72 10.49 -13.11
CA ASN A 103 -25.63 11.30 -12.54
C ASN A 103 -25.28 10.84 -11.12
N ALA A 104 -26.30 10.51 -10.32
CA ALA A 104 -26.11 9.96 -8.99
C ALA A 104 -25.33 8.63 -9.01
N GLU A 105 -25.69 7.72 -9.92
CA GLU A 105 -25.00 6.44 -10.11
C GLU A 105 -23.52 6.66 -10.53
N LEU A 106 -23.27 7.57 -11.47
CA LEU A 106 -21.92 7.88 -11.90
C LEU A 106 -21.06 8.47 -10.76
N GLN A 107 -21.63 9.37 -9.98
CA GLN A 107 -20.95 9.98 -8.84
C GLN A 107 -20.61 8.95 -7.78
N LEU A 108 -21.55 8.07 -7.43
CA LEU A 108 -21.30 6.98 -6.49
C LEU A 108 -20.19 6.05 -6.99
N LYS A 109 -20.24 5.65 -8.25
CA LYS A 109 -19.23 4.79 -8.88
C LYS A 109 -17.82 5.41 -8.83
N ASN A 110 -17.70 6.71 -9.10
CA ASN A 110 -16.42 7.42 -9.01
C ASN A 110 -15.84 7.46 -7.60
N MET A 111 -16.71 7.36 -6.58
CA MET A 111 -16.33 7.29 -5.17
C MET A 111 -16.14 5.85 -4.68
N GLY A 112 -16.24 4.84 -5.55
CA GLY A 112 -16.16 3.43 -5.18
C GLY A 112 -17.41 2.88 -4.50
N LEU A 113 -18.51 3.64 -4.51
CA LEU A 113 -19.80 3.25 -3.94
C LEU A 113 -20.70 2.59 -5.00
N ARG A 114 -21.67 1.81 -4.55
CA ARG A 114 -22.67 1.18 -5.42
C ARG A 114 -24.07 1.63 -5.05
N VAL A 115 -24.93 1.73 -6.06
CA VAL A 115 -26.37 1.91 -5.85
C VAL A 115 -26.93 0.59 -5.29
N GLY A 116 -27.65 0.68 -4.18
CA GLY A 116 -28.40 -0.44 -3.61
C GLY A 116 -29.80 -0.56 -4.21
N ASP A 117 -30.75 -1.02 -3.39
CA ASP A 117 -32.14 -1.15 -3.82
C ASP A 117 -32.75 0.21 -4.16
N THR A 118 -33.44 0.26 -5.27
CA THR A 118 -34.13 1.46 -5.76
C THR A 118 -35.62 1.21 -5.80
N SER A 119 -36.40 2.20 -5.33
CA SER A 119 -37.84 2.24 -5.48
C SER A 119 -38.26 3.47 -6.28
N PHE A 120 -39.26 3.33 -7.11
CA PHE A 120 -39.79 4.40 -7.92
C PHE A 120 -41.08 4.93 -7.30
N VAL A 121 -41.20 6.25 -7.24
CA VAL A 121 -42.41 6.96 -6.81
C VAL A 121 -42.86 7.86 -7.96
N GLU A 122 -44.17 8.05 -8.08
CA GLU A 122 -44.73 8.99 -9.07
C GLU A 122 -44.36 10.42 -8.71
N ASP A 123 -43.76 11.14 -9.67
CA ASP A 123 -43.38 12.53 -9.52
C ASP A 123 -43.34 13.25 -10.90
N PHE A 124 -43.46 14.57 -10.87
CA PHE A 124 -43.31 15.41 -12.06
C PHE A 124 -41.90 15.35 -12.65
N ALA A 125 -40.89 15.24 -11.79
CA ALA A 125 -39.51 15.10 -12.21
C ALA A 125 -39.14 13.60 -12.42
N LYS A 126 -39.20 13.16 -13.67
CA LYS A 126 -38.87 11.78 -14.04
C LYS A 126 -37.38 11.53 -13.87
N ASN A 127 -37.06 10.37 -13.27
CA ASN A 127 -35.69 9.87 -13.10
C ASN A 127 -34.76 10.75 -12.22
N ASN A 128 -35.32 11.54 -11.31
CA ASN A 128 -34.55 12.26 -10.31
C ASN A 128 -34.57 11.53 -8.97
N VAL A 129 -33.48 11.69 -8.20
CA VAL A 129 -33.38 11.16 -6.85
C VAL A 129 -34.18 12.04 -5.91
N ARG A 130 -35.26 11.52 -5.36
CA ARG A 130 -36.11 12.23 -4.39
C ARG A 130 -35.61 12.07 -2.97
N GLN A 131 -35.08 10.91 -2.64
CA GLN A 131 -34.59 10.59 -1.32
C GLN A 131 -33.43 9.60 -1.45
N GLN A 132 -32.42 9.79 -0.65
CA GLN A 132 -31.36 8.82 -0.49
C GLN A 132 -31.38 8.25 0.93
N ARG A 133 -31.09 6.96 1.02
CA ARG A 133 -30.90 6.26 2.29
C ARG A 133 -29.54 5.58 2.25
N TYR A 134 -28.72 5.84 3.23
CA TYR A 134 -27.44 5.16 3.39
C TYR A 134 -27.44 4.40 4.70
N HIS A 135 -26.84 3.23 4.73
CA HIS A 135 -26.65 2.50 5.96
C HIS A 135 -25.60 3.22 6.82
N LYS A 136 -25.98 3.58 8.02
CA LYS A 136 -25.07 4.09 9.04
C LYS A 136 -24.05 2.98 9.35
N GLY A 137 -22.79 3.15 8.91
CA GLY A 137 -21.76 2.14 9.05
C GLY A 137 -21.43 1.32 7.78
N GLY A 138 -22.00 1.67 6.64
CA GLY A 138 -21.56 1.12 5.34
C GLY A 138 -20.14 1.53 5.01
N ILE A 139 -19.18 0.87 5.63
CA ILE A 139 -17.80 0.86 5.22
C ILE A 139 -17.73 -0.11 4.06
N ILE A 140 -17.50 0.39 2.85
CA ILE A 140 -17.21 -0.41 1.67
C ILE A 140 -15.77 -0.17 1.28
#